data_06054c9a28becaf9e6bd93d1d8960e7f
#
_entry.id   06054c9a28becaf9e6bd93d1d8960e7f
#
_cell.length_a   1.000
_cell.length_b   1.000
_cell.length_c   1.000
_cell.angle_alpha   90.00
_cell.angle_beta   90.00
_cell.angle_gamma   90.00
#
_symmetry.space_group_name_H-M   'P 1'
#
loop_
_entity.id
_entity.type
_entity.pdbx_description
1 polymer ?
#
loop_
_entity_poly.entity_id
_entity_poly.type
_entity_poly.pdbx_seq_one_letter_code
_entity_poly.pdbx_strand_id
1 'polypeptide(L)'
;MRIVFMGTPDFAEESLRALLEAGEDVTAVFTQPDKPRGRGMRESFSPVKALAAERGIPVYQPVTFKDGAATELLRTLAPELLVVVAYGRILPQAFLDVAKYGSINVHGSLLPKYRGAAPIQWAVLNGDKTTGVSVQYMAAAMDAGDVIAARETEIGEFETAGELFDRLKTLGAELLAETVRKIASGSVIRVPQNEADATYTKMLDKNMSPIDWNKSPREIVKHICGLNPWPVATTELDGVSFRVFGAEYTDARTALAPGKIISAGKAGIEVACGGGRSLRITEVQAAGKKRMSAAAFLLGHPMKADG
;
A
#
# COMPACT_ATOMS: atom_id res chain seq x y z
N MET A 1 22.32 -7.58 16.56
CA MET A 1 21.19 -7.77 17.51
C MET A 1 20.36 -8.94 17.02
N ARG A 2 19.94 -9.86 17.92
CA ARG A 2 19.07 -10.99 17.51
C ARG A 2 17.66 -10.49 17.21
N ILE A 3 17.26 -10.63 15.95
CA ILE A 3 15.97 -10.15 15.45
C ILE A 3 15.10 -11.34 15.08
N VAL A 4 13.84 -11.32 15.49
CA VAL A 4 12.79 -12.10 14.86
C VAL A 4 12.00 -11.16 13.97
N PHE A 5 11.84 -11.52 12.70
CA PHE A 5 11.13 -10.73 11.71
C PHE A 5 9.74 -11.30 11.42
N MET A 6 8.75 -10.44 11.30
CA MET A 6 7.38 -10.80 10.94
C MET A 6 6.90 -10.01 9.74
N GLY A 7 6.51 -10.70 8.69
CA GLY A 7 6.02 -10.04 7.48
C GLY A 7 5.43 -11.02 6.48
N THR A 8 4.74 -10.51 5.45
CA THR A 8 4.12 -11.38 4.45
C THR A 8 4.32 -10.89 3.02
N PRO A 9 3.91 -9.67 2.61
CA PRO A 9 3.99 -9.22 1.23
C PRO A 9 5.39 -8.69 0.87
N ASP A 10 5.54 -8.27 -0.35
CA ASP A 10 6.76 -7.67 -0.93
C ASP A 10 7.25 -6.42 -0.19
N PHE A 11 6.36 -5.63 0.38
CA PHE A 11 6.73 -4.52 1.27
C PHE A 11 7.57 -4.99 2.47
N ALA A 12 7.19 -6.13 3.05
CA ALA A 12 7.92 -6.74 4.15
C ALA A 12 9.18 -7.47 3.68
N GLU A 13 9.18 -8.04 2.48
CA GLU A 13 10.37 -8.70 1.90
C GLU A 13 11.52 -7.72 1.77
N GLU A 14 11.28 -6.51 1.25
CA GLU A 14 12.31 -5.48 1.08
C GLU A 14 12.90 -5.06 2.43
N SER A 15 12.05 -4.93 3.45
CA SER A 15 12.48 -4.66 4.83
C SER A 15 13.36 -5.77 5.40
N LEU A 16 12.99 -7.05 5.16
CA LEU A 16 13.82 -8.19 5.57
C LEU A 16 15.15 -8.19 4.83
N ARG A 17 15.14 -7.94 3.53
CA ARG A 17 16.36 -7.85 2.69
C ARG A 17 17.32 -6.80 3.23
N ALA A 18 16.83 -5.59 3.52
CA ALA A 18 17.65 -4.50 4.05
C ALA A 18 18.29 -4.83 5.40
N LEU A 19 17.58 -5.52 6.29
CA LEU A 19 18.16 -5.99 7.56
C LEU A 19 19.29 -7.00 7.34
N LEU A 20 19.10 -7.96 6.43
CA LEU A 20 20.11 -8.98 6.11
C LEU A 20 21.35 -8.36 5.44
N GLU A 21 21.15 -7.41 4.52
CA GLU A 21 22.24 -6.68 3.86
C GLU A 21 22.98 -5.74 4.83
N ALA A 22 22.30 -5.22 5.85
CA ALA A 22 22.92 -4.46 6.93
C ALA A 22 23.71 -5.34 7.91
N GLY A 23 23.70 -6.67 7.75
CA GLY A 23 24.42 -7.62 8.62
C GLY A 23 23.72 -7.89 9.93
N GLU A 24 22.41 -7.61 10.05
CA GLU A 24 21.64 -7.91 11.26
C GLU A 24 21.38 -9.42 11.39
N ASP A 25 21.40 -9.91 12.63
CA ASP A 25 21.21 -11.33 12.97
C ASP A 25 19.69 -11.66 13.00
N VAL A 26 19.10 -11.93 11.84
CA VAL A 26 17.71 -12.37 11.73
C VAL A 26 17.65 -13.88 11.95
N THR A 27 17.31 -14.29 13.17
CA THR A 27 17.34 -15.69 13.61
C THR A 27 16.13 -16.50 13.22
N ALA A 28 15.00 -15.85 12.94
CA ALA A 28 13.75 -16.50 12.51
C ALA A 28 12.81 -15.50 11.82
N VAL A 29 11.95 -16.06 11.00
CA VAL A 29 10.91 -15.32 10.28
C VAL A 29 9.54 -15.91 10.58
N PHE A 30 8.57 -15.03 10.89
CA PHE A 30 7.16 -15.38 10.96
C PHE A 30 6.44 -14.79 9.74
N THR A 31 5.68 -15.60 9.02
CA THR A 31 4.82 -15.16 7.90
C THR A 31 3.45 -15.82 7.97
N GLN A 32 2.48 -15.31 7.24
CA GLN A 32 1.18 -15.96 7.18
C GLN A 32 1.27 -17.34 6.51
N PRO A 33 0.38 -18.27 6.88
CA PRO A 33 0.28 -19.56 6.21
C PRO A 33 0.14 -19.43 4.70
N ASP A 34 0.73 -20.35 3.97
CA ASP A 34 0.62 -20.40 2.51
C ASP A 34 -0.85 -20.50 2.10
N LYS A 35 -1.19 -19.79 1.04
CA LYS A 35 -2.56 -19.81 0.48
C LYS A 35 -2.47 -20.14 -1.01
N PRO A 36 -3.40 -20.91 -1.54
CA PRO A 36 -3.50 -21.14 -2.97
C PRO A 36 -3.63 -19.81 -3.71
N ARG A 37 -2.81 -19.58 -4.74
CA ARG A 37 -2.83 -18.37 -5.58
C ARG A 37 -3.00 -18.71 -7.05
N GLY A 38 -3.62 -17.79 -7.79
CA GLY A 38 -3.77 -17.86 -9.25
C GLY A 38 -4.81 -18.87 -9.73
N ARG A 39 -4.98 -18.93 -11.07
CA ARG A 39 -5.99 -19.80 -11.74
C ARG A 39 -5.74 -21.31 -11.57
N GLY A 40 -4.58 -21.72 -11.09
CA GLY A 40 -4.21 -23.13 -10.89
C GLY A 40 -4.21 -23.56 -9.43
N MET A 41 -4.63 -22.72 -8.47
CA MET A 41 -4.68 -23.03 -7.02
C MET A 41 -3.36 -23.62 -6.47
N ARG A 42 -2.22 -23.27 -7.07
CA ARG A 42 -0.90 -23.72 -6.59
C ARG A 42 -0.54 -22.97 -5.33
N GLU A 43 -0.07 -23.68 -4.32
CA GLU A 43 0.53 -23.05 -3.16
C GLU A 43 1.73 -22.22 -3.60
N SER A 44 1.70 -20.93 -3.28
CA SER A 44 2.83 -20.04 -3.51
C SER A 44 3.32 -19.49 -2.18
N PHE A 45 4.61 -19.54 -1.98
CA PHE A 45 5.25 -18.93 -0.81
C PHE A 45 4.96 -17.43 -0.79
N SER A 46 4.83 -16.87 0.40
CA SER A 46 4.89 -15.41 0.54
C SER A 46 6.27 -14.91 0.11
N PRO A 47 6.41 -13.65 -0.38
CA PRO A 47 7.70 -13.04 -0.69
C PRO A 47 8.70 -13.18 0.46
N VAL A 48 8.26 -12.91 1.68
CA VAL A 48 9.09 -13.05 2.91
C VAL A 48 9.54 -14.51 3.13
N LYS A 49 8.66 -15.49 2.93
CA LYS A 49 9.02 -16.92 3.05
C LYS A 49 10.05 -17.33 2.00
N ALA A 50 9.87 -16.86 0.77
CA ALA A 50 10.79 -17.17 -0.31
C ALA A 50 12.20 -16.66 -0.01
N LEU A 51 12.34 -15.40 0.41
CA LEU A 51 13.61 -14.81 0.80
C LEU A 51 14.23 -15.51 2.02
N ALA A 52 13.44 -15.80 3.06
CA ALA A 52 13.94 -16.48 4.24
C ALA A 52 14.46 -17.87 3.92
N ALA A 53 13.76 -18.64 3.07
CA ALA A 53 14.20 -19.96 2.63
C ALA A 53 15.50 -19.90 1.81
N GLU A 54 15.64 -18.92 0.91
CA GLU A 54 16.87 -18.67 0.13
C GLU A 54 18.08 -18.43 1.06
N ARG A 55 17.85 -17.74 2.18
CA ARG A 55 18.88 -17.38 3.16
C ARG A 55 19.06 -18.41 4.29
N GLY A 56 18.35 -19.53 4.23
CA GLY A 56 18.43 -20.59 5.24
C GLY A 56 17.88 -20.19 6.61
N ILE A 57 17.02 -19.19 6.69
CA ILE A 57 16.42 -18.69 7.92
C ILE A 57 15.19 -19.52 8.25
N PRO A 58 15.04 -20.03 9.50
CA PRO A 58 13.83 -20.74 9.93
C PRO A 58 12.54 -19.94 9.73
N VAL A 59 11.50 -20.56 9.14
CA VAL A 59 10.22 -19.93 8.86
C VAL A 59 9.13 -20.57 9.69
N TYR A 60 8.34 -19.75 10.38
CA TYR A 60 7.20 -20.15 11.18
C TYR A 60 5.92 -19.52 10.64
N GLN A 61 4.85 -20.34 10.55
CA GLN A 61 3.57 -19.94 9.97
C GLN A 61 2.40 -20.24 10.93
N PRO A 62 2.32 -19.58 12.10
CA PRO A 62 1.26 -19.85 13.07
C PRO A 62 -0.12 -19.55 12.49
N VAL A 63 -1.05 -20.51 12.67
CA VAL A 63 -2.43 -20.36 12.23
C VAL A 63 -3.21 -19.47 13.19
N THR A 64 -2.83 -19.44 14.45
CA THR A 64 -3.45 -18.64 15.51
C THR A 64 -2.41 -18.12 16.49
N PHE A 65 -2.76 -17.05 17.21
CA PHE A 65 -2.00 -16.52 18.36
C PHE A 65 -2.78 -16.65 19.68
N LYS A 66 -3.99 -17.21 19.61
CA LYS A 66 -4.90 -17.26 20.78
C LYS A 66 -4.57 -18.35 21.78
N ASP A 67 -3.94 -19.43 21.34
CA ASP A 67 -3.57 -20.60 22.14
C ASP A 67 -2.27 -20.46 22.92
N GLY A 68 -1.56 -19.34 22.71
CA GLY A 68 -0.25 -19.09 23.35
C GLY A 68 0.93 -19.82 22.74
N ALA A 69 0.73 -20.81 21.87
CA ALA A 69 1.82 -21.63 21.31
C ALA A 69 2.84 -20.79 20.54
N ALA A 70 2.39 -19.81 19.73
CA ALA A 70 3.26 -18.90 19.02
C ALA A 70 4.08 -18.00 19.97
N THR A 71 3.51 -17.62 21.11
CA THR A 71 4.20 -16.82 22.13
C THR A 71 5.29 -17.64 22.82
N GLU A 72 5.03 -18.89 23.16
CA GLU A 72 6.05 -19.78 23.74
C GLU A 72 7.18 -20.05 22.74
N LEU A 73 6.85 -20.29 21.48
CA LEU A 73 7.84 -20.43 20.42
C LEU A 73 8.72 -19.17 20.33
N LEU A 74 8.12 -17.96 20.33
CA LEU A 74 8.89 -16.72 20.28
C LEU A 74 9.81 -16.59 21.51
N ARG A 75 9.36 -17.01 22.70
CA ARG A 75 10.21 -17.03 23.91
C ARG A 75 11.42 -17.95 23.76
N THR A 76 11.24 -19.13 23.15
CA THR A 76 12.37 -20.05 22.92
C THR A 76 13.40 -19.51 21.95
N LEU A 77 12.97 -18.65 20.99
CA LEU A 77 13.86 -17.95 20.06
C LEU A 77 14.63 -16.81 20.73
N ALA A 78 14.19 -16.36 21.90
CA ALA A 78 14.80 -15.31 22.72
C ALA A 78 15.23 -14.07 21.93
N PRO A 79 14.31 -13.40 21.19
CA PRO A 79 14.65 -12.23 20.39
C PRO A 79 15.05 -11.05 21.27
N GLU A 80 16.03 -10.27 20.81
CA GLU A 80 16.32 -8.98 21.40
C GLU A 80 15.35 -7.91 20.86
N LEU A 81 14.97 -8.00 19.58
CA LEU A 81 14.02 -7.11 18.93
C LEU A 81 13.04 -7.92 18.08
N LEU A 82 11.77 -7.56 18.11
CA LEU A 82 10.77 -8.04 17.18
C LEU A 82 10.48 -6.95 16.14
N VAL A 83 10.66 -7.28 14.87
CA VAL A 83 10.37 -6.39 13.75
C VAL A 83 9.14 -6.90 13.02
N VAL A 84 8.10 -6.08 12.94
CA VAL A 84 6.84 -6.42 12.28
C VAL A 84 6.62 -5.49 11.09
N VAL A 85 6.41 -6.04 9.89
CA VAL A 85 6.15 -5.26 8.68
C VAL A 85 5.04 -5.92 7.89
N ALA A 86 3.90 -5.26 7.74
CA ALA A 86 2.76 -5.74 6.95
C ALA A 86 2.43 -7.23 7.20
N TYR A 87 2.42 -7.67 8.45
CA TYR A 87 2.12 -9.05 8.82
C TYR A 87 0.65 -9.42 8.60
N GLY A 88 -0.26 -8.45 8.79
CA GLY A 88 -1.69 -8.59 8.47
C GLY A 88 -2.50 -9.35 9.52
N ARG A 89 -2.04 -9.42 10.76
CA ARG A 89 -2.78 -9.97 11.91
C ARG A 89 -2.56 -9.14 13.16
N ILE A 90 -3.56 -9.11 14.01
CA ILE A 90 -3.45 -8.53 15.36
C ILE A 90 -2.62 -9.49 16.21
N LEU A 91 -1.61 -8.96 16.89
CA LEU A 91 -0.73 -9.69 17.78
C LEU A 91 -1.12 -9.40 19.24
N PRO A 92 -1.20 -10.44 20.11
CA PRO A 92 -1.48 -10.24 21.53
C PRO A 92 -0.35 -9.46 22.22
N GLN A 93 -0.68 -8.65 23.22
CA GLN A 93 0.33 -7.89 23.99
C GLN A 93 1.41 -8.81 24.56
N ALA A 94 1.05 -9.97 25.11
CA ALA A 94 1.99 -10.96 25.64
C ALA A 94 3.00 -11.48 24.59
N PHE A 95 2.67 -11.43 23.31
CA PHE A 95 3.58 -11.76 22.22
C PHE A 95 4.53 -10.57 21.92
N LEU A 96 3.99 -9.36 21.90
CA LEU A 96 4.75 -8.14 21.64
C LEU A 96 5.79 -7.84 22.74
N ASP A 97 5.50 -8.24 23.97
CA ASP A 97 6.35 -8.00 25.15
C ASP A 97 7.50 -9.00 25.31
N VAL A 98 7.61 -10.00 24.43
CA VAL A 98 8.67 -11.04 24.55
C VAL A 98 10.07 -10.49 24.29
N ALA A 99 10.22 -9.59 23.31
CA ALA A 99 11.51 -9.09 22.89
C ALA A 99 12.07 -8.05 23.88
N LYS A 100 13.37 -8.18 24.21
CA LYS A 100 14.06 -7.32 25.19
C LYS A 100 13.95 -5.82 24.89
N TYR A 101 14.10 -5.43 23.62
CA TYR A 101 14.00 -4.05 23.16
C TYR A 101 12.62 -3.71 22.61
N GLY A 102 11.62 -4.61 22.81
CA GLY A 102 10.25 -4.44 22.38
C GLY A 102 10.02 -4.83 20.92
N SER A 103 8.84 -4.44 20.44
CA SER A 103 8.36 -4.74 19.09
C SER A 103 8.20 -3.46 18.31
N ILE A 104 8.75 -3.39 17.11
CA ILE A 104 8.63 -2.24 16.22
C ILE A 104 7.88 -2.60 14.93
N ASN A 105 7.24 -1.59 14.35
CA ASN A 105 6.52 -1.73 13.09
C ASN A 105 6.94 -0.64 12.10
N VAL A 106 7.00 -1.00 10.80
CA VAL A 106 7.13 -0.04 9.70
C VAL A 106 5.75 0.22 9.13
N HIS A 107 5.30 1.47 9.22
CA HIS A 107 4.00 1.90 8.75
C HIS A 107 4.11 2.85 7.55
N GLY A 108 3.28 2.64 6.52
CA GLY A 108 3.35 3.37 5.25
C GLY A 108 2.67 4.73 5.28
N SER A 109 2.82 5.50 6.34
CA SER A 109 2.39 6.89 6.46
C SER A 109 3.26 7.66 7.44
N LEU A 110 3.08 8.99 7.48
CA LEU A 110 3.58 9.85 8.54
C LEU A 110 2.59 9.84 9.70
N LEU A 111 2.82 8.95 10.68
CA LEU A 111 1.99 8.88 11.89
C LEU A 111 1.99 10.20 12.66
N PRO A 112 0.83 10.61 13.24
CA PRO A 112 -0.38 9.83 13.51
C PRO A 112 -1.42 9.81 12.39
N LYS A 113 -1.12 10.33 11.19
CA LYS A 113 -2.05 10.26 10.07
C LYS A 113 -2.12 8.86 9.48
N TYR A 114 -3.33 8.47 9.03
CA TYR A 114 -3.56 7.21 8.32
C TYR A 114 -3.20 5.96 9.13
N ARG A 115 -3.52 5.92 10.43
CA ARG A 115 -3.47 4.68 11.20
C ARG A 115 -4.40 3.63 10.58
N GLY A 116 -4.04 2.38 10.61
CA GLY A 116 -4.85 1.27 10.09
C GLY A 116 -4.43 0.80 8.71
N ALA A 117 -5.40 0.41 7.89
CA ALA A 117 -5.14 -0.30 6.64
C ALA A 117 -4.98 0.64 5.43
N ALA A 118 -4.15 0.23 4.47
CA ALA A 118 -3.99 0.88 3.16
C ALA A 118 -3.61 2.40 3.23
N PRO A 119 -2.72 2.83 4.15
CA PRO A 119 -2.37 4.25 4.32
C PRO A 119 -1.84 4.90 3.03
N ILE A 120 -1.07 4.16 2.24
CA ILE A 120 -0.46 4.61 0.99
C ILE A 120 -1.55 5.00 -0.03
N GLN A 121 -2.53 4.10 -0.22
CA GLN A 121 -3.63 4.32 -1.14
C GLN A 121 -4.48 5.51 -0.70
N TRP A 122 -4.76 5.65 0.59
CA TRP A 122 -5.56 6.73 1.12
C TRP A 122 -4.88 8.10 1.00
N ALA A 123 -3.55 8.17 1.14
CA ALA A 123 -2.81 9.41 0.89
C ALA A 123 -2.98 9.89 -0.57
N VAL A 124 -2.94 8.97 -1.55
CA VAL A 124 -3.18 9.29 -2.97
C VAL A 124 -4.64 9.66 -3.21
N LEU A 125 -5.59 8.86 -2.68
CA LEU A 125 -7.04 9.12 -2.83
C LEU A 125 -7.45 10.48 -2.29
N ASN A 126 -6.87 10.90 -1.16
CA ASN A 126 -7.13 12.20 -0.54
C ASN A 126 -6.42 13.36 -1.26
N GLY A 127 -5.53 13.06 -2.20
CA GLY A 127 -4.77 14.07 -2.94
C GLY A 127 -3.75 14.82 -2.11
N ASP A 128 -3.17 14.14 -1.10
CA ASP A 128 -2.07 14.68 -0.30
C ASP A 128 -0.87 15.00 -1.20
N LYS A 129 -0.12 16.03 -0.84
CA LYS A 129 1.11 16.42 -1.55
C LYS A 129 2.32 15.67 -1.02
N THR A 130 2.28 15.28 0.24
CA THR A 130 3.37 14.58 0.92
C THR A 130 2.82 13.40 1.71
N THR A 131 3.64 12.38 1.84
CA THR A 131 3.44 11.22 2.70
C THR A 131 4.79 10.73 3.19
N GLY A 132 4.88 9.52 3.69
CA GLY A 132 6.16 8.95 4.11
C GLY A 132 6.00 7.60 4.77
N VAL A 133 7.01 7.22 5.52
CA VAL A 133 7.04 6.03 6.33
C VAL A 133 7.41 6.38 7.76
N SER A 134 6.82 5.67 8.71
CA SER A 134 7.13 5.79 10.13
C SER A 134 7.57 4.44 10.69
N VAL A 135 8.58 4.44 11.54
CA VAL A 135 8.89 3.31 12.42
C VAL A 135 8.40 3.66 13.81
N GLN A 136 7.58 2.79 14.38
CA GLN A 136 6.98 2.98 15.71
C GLN A 136 7.18 1.77 16.59
N TYR A 137 7.17 1.95 17.92
CA TYR A 137 6.94 0.85 18.83
C TYR A 137 5.48 0.39 18.71
N MET A 138 5.27 -0.91 18.76
CA MET A 138 3.91 -1.44 18.75
C MET A 138 3.24 -1.27 20.10
N ALA A 139 1.95 -0.94 20.08
CA ALA A 139 1.10 -0.78 21.24
C ALA A 139 -0.19 -1.61 21.09
N ALA A 140 -0.97 -1.73 22.15
CA ALA A 140 -2.25 -2.45 22.12
C ALA A 140 -3.25 -1.79 21.15
N ALA A 141 -3.25 -0.46 21.05
CA ALA A 141 -4.06 0.27 20.08
C ALA A 141 -3.35 0.30 18.71
N MET A 142 -4.16 0.16 17.66
CA MET A 142 -3.67 0.07 16.29
C MET A 142 -2.87 1.33 15.89
N ASP A 143 -1.62 1.12 15.51
CA ASP A 143 -0.68 2.13 15.03
C ASP A 143 -0.54 3.38 15.93
N ALA A 144 -0.78 3.23 17.24
CA ALA A 144 -0.79 4.31 18.22
C ALA A 144 0.47 4.36 19.13
N GLY A 145 1.45 3.53 18.89
CA GLY A 145 2.69 3.52 19.67
C GLY A 145 3.62 4.68 19.34
N ASP A 146 4.64 4.88 20.17
CA ASP A 146 5.59 5.98 19.99
C ASP A 146 6.35 5.87 18.66
N VAL A 147 6.37 6.94 17.90
CA VAL A 147 7.19 7.04 16.68
C VAL A 147 8.64 7.23 17.07
N ILE A 148 9.53 6.46 16.44
CA ILE A 148 10.97 6.48 16.72
C ILE A 148 11.80 6.90 15.51
N ALA A 149 11.22 6.86 14.33
CA ALA A 149 11.80 7.44 13.11
C ALA A 149 10.68 7.70 12.10
N ALA A 150 10.84 8.72 11.29
CA ALA A 150 9.96 9.01 10.15
C ALA A 150 10.77 9.59 9.00
N ARG A 151 10.31 9.33 7.77
CA ARG A 151 10.91 9.90 6.56
C ARG A 151 9.81 10.30 5.60
N GLU A 152 9.78 11.58 5.25
CA GLU A 152 8.80 12.19 4.35
C GLU A 152 9.24 12.06 2.88
N THR A 153 8.28 12.03 1.98
CA THR A 153 8.46 12.13 0.53
C THR A 153 7.25 12.81 -0.12
N GLU A 154 7.44 13.44 -1.25
CA GLU A 154 6.36 14.03 -2.05
C GLU A 154 5.56 12.93 -2.76
N ILE A 155 4.30 13.23 -3.09
CA ILE A 155 3.44 12.42 -3.98
C ILE A 155 3.32 13.17 -5.30
N GLY A 156 3.69 12.52 -6.39
CA GLY A 156 3.54 13.07 -7.73
C GLY A 156 2.08 13.31 -8.12
N GLU A 157 1.83 14.31 -8.96
CA GLU A 157 0.45 14.70 -9.32
C GLU A 157 -0.36 13.55 -9.94
N PHE A 158 0.27 12.73 -10.76
CA PHE A 158 -0.34 11.56 -11.41
C PHE A 158 0.22 10.23 -10.90
N GLU A 159 1.00 10.25 -9.82
CA GLU A 159 1.58 9.06 -9.25
C GLU A 159 0.50 8.12 -8.71
N THR A 160 0.56 6.87 -9.13
CA THR A 160 -0.37 5.85 -8.67
C THR A 160 0.02 5.34 -7.29
N ALA A 161 -0.95 4.78 -6.58
CA ALA A 161 -0.68 4.13 -5.29
C ALA A 161 0.31 2.95 -5.43
N GLY A 162 0.36 2.30 -6.59
CA GLY A 162 1.35 1.24 -6.86
C GLY A 162 2.77 1.79 -6.98
N GLU A 163 2.97 2.86 -7.72
CA GLU A 163 4.28 3.53 -7.86
C GLU A 163 4.75 4.10 -6.52
N LEU A 164 3.87 4.76 -5.79
CA LEU A 164 4.16 5.26 -4.45
C LEU A 164 4.50 4.13 -3.47
N PHE A 165 3.78 3.00 -3.54
CA PHE A 165 4.06 1.80 -2.74
C PHE A 165 5.49 1.29 -2.98
N ASP A 166 5.93 1.21 -4.23
CA ASP A 166 7.28 0.75 -4.57
C ASP A 166 8.37 1.68 -4.03
N ARG A 167 8.14 3.00 -4.05
CA ARG A 167 9.06 3.97 -3.45
C ARG A 167 9.08 3.90 -1.92
N LEU A 168 7.90 3.82 -1.28
CA LEU A 168 7.80 3.75 0.16
C LEU A 168 8.32 2.43 0.73
N LYS A 169 8.22 1.34 -0.03
CA LYS A 169 8.82 0.05 0.29
C LYS A 169 10.32 0.17 0.51
N THR A 170 11.04 0.78 -0.42
CA THR A 170 12.48 1.01 -0.33
C THR A 170 12.81 2.00 0.79
N LEU A 171 12.11 3.13 0.85
CA LEU A 171 12.30 4.15 1.88
C LEU A 171 12.11 3.60 3.30
N GLY A 172 11.11 2.73 3.48
CA GLY A 172 10.81 2.09 4.76
C GLY A 172 11.86 1.07 5.16
N ALA A 173 12.39 0.31 4.20
CA ALA A 173 13.44 -0.66 4.42
C ALA A 173 14.75 0.00 4.88
N GLU A 174 15.16 1.08 4.22
CA GLU A 174 16.33 1.88 4.61
C GLU A 174 16.15 2.49 6.02
N LEU A 175 15.00 3.12 6.26
CA LEU A 175 14.69 3.74 7.55
C LEU A 175 14.68 2.70 8.69
N LEU A 176 14.17 1.49 8.42
CA LEU A 176 14.18 0.39 9.36
C LEU A 176 15.61 -0.02 9.75
N ALA A 177 16.49 -0.24 8.77
CA ALA A 177 17.88 -0.64 9.03
C ALA A 177 18.64 0.42 9.83
N GLU A 178 18.43 1.71 9.55
CA GLU A 178 18.99 2.80 10.34
C GLU A 178 18.44 2.81 11.79
N THR A 179 17.12 2.56 11.92
CA THR A 179 16.44 2.58 13.22
C THR A 179 16.90 1.42 14.10
N VAL A 180 17.09 0.22 13.54
CA VAL A 180 17.60 -0.95 14.26
C VAL A 180 18.98 -0.65 14.85
N ARG A 181 19.88 0.00 14.10
CA ARG A 181 21.20 0.41 14.61
C ARG A 181 21.10 1.42 15.77
N LYS A 182 20.14 2.37 15.69
CA LYS A 182 19.89 3.33 16.78
C LYS A 182 19.34 2.65 18.03
N ILE A 183 18.48 1.64 17.89
CA ILE A 183 17.99 0.83 19.02
C ILE A 183 19.16 0.08 19.66
N ALA A 184 20.01 -0.54 18.85
CA ALA A 184 21.17 -1.27 19.35
C ALA A 184 22.16 -0.40 20.14
N SER A 185 22.35 0.85 19.72
CA SER A 185 23.22 1.83 20.42
C SER A 185 22.53 2.55 21.59
N GLY A 186 21.22 2.32 21.81
CA GLY A 186 20.45 3.02 22.84
C GLY A 186 20.20 4.50 22.53
N SER A 187 20.37 4.94 21.28
CA SER A 187 20.23 6.35 20.85
C SER A 187 18.85 6.70 20.27
N VAL A 188 17.89 5.81 20.37
CA VAL A 188 16.52 6.01 19.91
C VAL A 188 15.77 7.01 20.81
N ILE A 189 15.11 7.98 20.20
CA ILE A 189 14.17 8.89 20.87
C ILE A 189 12.75 8.43 20.56
N ARG A 190 11.92 8.28 21.59
CA ARG A 190 10.51 7.94 21.46
C ARG A 190 9.69 9.21 21.48
N VAL A 191 8.85 9.39 20.47
CA VAL A 191 7.96 10.55 20.35
C VAL A 191 6.51 10.05 20.43
N PRO A 192 5.80 10.33 21.53
CA PRO A 192 4.38 9.99 21.64
C PRO A 192 3.57 10.66 20.52
N GLN A 193 2.61 9.93 19.96
CA GLN A 193 1.72 10.49 18.94
C GLN A 193 0.68 11.41 19.57
N ASN A 194 0.39 12.54 18.90
CA ASN A 194 -0.72 13.41 19.32
C ASN A 194 -2.06 12.83 18.81
N GLU A 195 -2.91 12.41 19.70
CA GLU A 195 -4.22 11.82 19.38
C GLU A 195 -5.16 12.78 18.63
N ALA A 196 -5.01 14.10 18.84
CA ALA A 196 -5.82 15.10 18.14
C ALA A 196 -5.53 15.15 16.62
N ASP A 197 -4.34 14.71 16.19
CA ASP A 197 -3.92 14.71 14.79
C ASP A 197 -4.12 13.32 14.13
N ALA A 198 -4.59 12.33 14.91
CA ALA A 198 -4.74 10.96 14.41
C ALA A 198 -5.90 10.85 13.42
N THR A 199 -5.63 10.20 12.31
CA THR A 199 -6.65 9.81 11.33
C THR A 199 -6.59 8.30 11.09
N TYR A 200 -7.74 7.70 10.73
CA TYR A 200 -7.87 6.26 10.58
C TYR A 200 -8.32 5.89 9.19
N THR A 201 -7.77 4.81 8.67
CA THR A 201 -8.07 4.31 7.33
C THR A 201 -8.53 2.85 7.37
N LYS A 202 -9.36 2.50 6.40
CA LYS A 202 -9.91 1.15 6.23
C LYS A 202 -9.35 0.47 4.99
N MET A 203 -9.52 -0.84 4.92
CA MET A 203 -9.21 -1.61 3.71
C MET A 203 -9.97 -1.05 2.51
N LEU A 204 -9.31 -1.03 1.35
CA LEU A 204 -10.00 -0.79 0.09
C LEU A 204 -10.93 -1.97 -0.25
N ASP A 205 -11.99 -1.70 -0.98
CA ASP A 205 -12.88 -2.72 -1.51
C ASP A 205 -13.34 -2.40 -2.94
N LYS A 206 -13.95 -3.38 -3.63
CA LYS A 206 -14.38 -3.23 -5.02
C LYS A 206 -15.53 -2.25 -5.23
N ASN A 207 -16.29 -1.94 -4.18
CA ASN A 207 -17.39 -0.96 -4.29
C ASN A 207 -16.85 0.46 -4.45
N MET A 208 -15.56 0.68 -4.18
CA MET A 208 -14.89 1.95 -4.44
C MET A 208 -14.54 2.15 -5.92
N SER A 209 -14.58 1.10 -6.75
CA SER A 209 -14.15 1.17 -8.17
C SER A 209 -14.93 2.14 -9.07
N PRO A 210 -16.26 2.29 -9.00
CA PRO A 210 -16.98 3.15 -9.92
C PRO A 210 -16.55 4.61 -9.83
N ILE A 211 -16.26 5.22 -10.99
CA ILE A 211 -15.95 6.65 -11.09
C ILE A 211 -17.25 7.44 -10.93
N ASP A 212 -17.24 8.40 -9.99
CA ASP A 212 -18.29 9.41 -9.86
C ASP A 212 -17.93 10.63 -10.72
N TRP A 213 -18.51 10.73 -11.90
CA TRP A 213 -18.25 11.82 -12.83
C TRP A 213 -18.74 13.18 -12.37
N ASN A 214 -19.59 13.27 -11.34
CA ASN A 214 -20.01 14.56 -10.75
C ASN A 214 -18.89 15.24 -9.95
N LYS A 215 -17.82 14.54 -9.65
CA LYS A 215 -16.65 15.09 -8.98
C LYS A 215 -15.80 15.94 -9.92
N SER A 216 -14.93 16.75 -9.34
CA SER A 216 -13.95 17.52 -10.09
C SER A 216 -12.94 16.62 -10.80
N PRO A 217 -12.32 17.06 -11.91
CA PRO A 217 -11.25 16.32 -12.58
C PRO A 217 -10.15 15.84 -11.63
N ARG A 218 -9.76 16.70 -10.68
CA ARG A 218 -8.72 16.37 -9.70
C ARG A 218 -9.13 15.20 -8.81
N GLU A 219 -10.33 15.23 -8.25
CA GLU A 219 -10.82 14.14 -7.40
C GLU A 219 -10.92 12.83 -8.19
N ILE A 220 -11.34 12.88 -9.46
CA ILE A 220 -11.42 11.68 -10.32
C ILE A 220 -10.03 11.15 -10.65
N VAL A 221 -9.06 12.01 -10.99
CA VAL A 221 -7.67 11.58 -11.23
C VAL A 221 -7.08 10.95 -9.97
N LYS A 222 -7.25 11.56 -8.80
CA LYS A 222 -6.77 10.99 -7.53
C LYS A 222 -7.47 9.66 -7.21
N HIS A 223 -8.75 9.52 -7.54
CA HIS A 223 -9.47 8.25 -7.42
C HIS A 223 -8.87 7.16 -8.34
N ILE A 224 -8.60 7.48 -9.60
CA ILE A 224 -7.96 6.56 -10.55
C ILE A 224 -6.57 6.16 -10.06
N CYS A 225 -5.74 7.12 -9.67
CA CYS A 225 -4.39 6.87 -9.18
C CYS A 225 -4.39 6.07 -7.87
N GLY A 226 -5.21 6.42 -6.90
CA GLY A 226 -5.28 5.78 -5.59
C GLY A 226 -5.79 4.34 -5.62
N LEU A 227 -6.61 4.00 -6.61
CA LEU A 227 -7.11 2.64 -6.81
C LEU A 227 -6.24 1.79 -7.76
N ASN A 228 -5.21 2.33 -8.34
CA ASN A 228 -4.28 1.60 -9.21
C ASN A 228 -3.09 1.06 -8.39
N PRO A 229 -2.80 -0.25 -8.35
CA PRO A 229 -3.28 -1.31 -9.26
C PRO A 229 -4.52 -2.08 -8.80
N TRP A 230 -5.06 -1.84 -7.61
CA TRP A 230 -6.23 -2.53 -7.08
C TRP A 230 -7.06 -1.62 -6.17
N PRO A 231 -8.41 -1.65 -6.24
CA PRO A 231 -9.27 -2.51 -7.10
C PRO A 231 -9.41 -2.04 -8.55
N VAL A 232 -8.82 -0.93 -8.93
CA VAL A 232 -8.88 -0.21 -10.22
C VAL A 232 -10.21 0.52 -10.40
N ALA A 233 -10.13 1.78 -10.80
CA ALA A 233 -11.31 2.60 -11.13
C ALA A 233 -12.05 2.03 -12.35
N THR A 234 -13.38 2.09 -12.35
CA THR A 234 -14.21 1.55 -13.42
C THR A 234 -15.22 2.58 -13.90
N THR A 235 -15.59 2.50 -15.17
CA THR A 235 -16.65 3.30 -15.77
C THR A 235 -17.30 2.55 -16.95
N GLU A 236 -18.47 3.02 -17.38
CA GLU A 236 -19.09 2.63 -18.63
C GLU A 236 -19.23 3.86 -19.52
N LEU A 237 -18.75 3.77 -20.76
CA LEU A 237 -18.81 4.82 -21.76
C LEU A 237 -19.24 4.21 -23.09
N ASP A 238 -20.24 4.80 -23.75
CA ASP A 238 -20.77 4.30 -25.02
C ASP A 238 -21.10 2.79 -25.01
N GLY A 239 -21.69 2.30 -23.91
CA GLY A 239 -22.02 0.89 -23.69
C GLY A 239 -20.83 -0.05 -23.47
N VAL A 240 -19.62 0.48 -23.34
CA VAL A 240 -18.41 -0.32 -23.08
C VAL A 240 -17.96 -0.13 -21.64
N SER A 241 -17.81 -1.25 -20.91
CA SER A 241 -17.26 -1.25 -19.55
C SER A 241 -15.74 -1.23 -19.58
N PHE A 242 -15.14 -0.28 -18.86
CA PHE A 242 -13.71 -0.07 -18.74
C PHE A 242 -13.21 -0.18 -17.31
N ARG A 243 -12.01 -0.70 -17.15
CA ARG A 243 -11.11 -0.35 -16.07
C ARG A 243 -10.22 0.79 -16.56
N VAL A 244 -10.07 1.84 -15.75
CA VAL A 244 -9.30 3.03 -16.07
C VAL A 244 -8.03 3.05 -15.25
N PHE A 245 -6.88 3.12 -15.91
CA PHE A 245 -5.56 3.08 -15.27
C PHE A 245 -4.82 4.41 -15.33
N GLY A 246 -5.20 5.30 -16.24
CA GLY A 246 -4.58 6.60 -16.38
C GLY A 246 -5.57 7.63 -16.90
N ALA A 247 -5.44 8.85 -16.38
CA ALA A 247 -6.15 10.02 -16.86
C ALA A 247 -5.31 11.28 -16.61
N GLU A 248 -5.57 12.32 -17.37
CA GLU A 248 -4.92 13.61 -17.25
C GLU A 248 -5.93 14.75 -17.26
N TYR A 249 -5.53 15.89 -16.75
CA TYR A 249 -6.36 17.11 -16.79
C TYR A 249 -6.46 17.63 -18.22
N THR A 250 -7.57 18.31 -18.51
CA THR A 250 -7.73 19.13 -19.69
C THR A 250 -8.15 20.55 -19.29
N ASP A 251 -7.88 21.51 -20.15
CA ASP A 251 -8.33 22.90 -19.94
C ASP A 251 -9.74 23.14 -20.48
N ALA A 252 -10.35 22.14 -21.13
CA ALA A 252 -11.62 22.27 -21.77
C ALA A 252 -12.76 22.48 -20.75
N ARG A 253 -13.68 23.35 -21.13
CA ARG A 253 -14.98 23.53 -20.47
C ARG A 253 -16.07 22.98 -21.35
N THR A 254 -17.09 22.44 -20.74
CA THR A 254 -18.21 21.84 -21.46
C THR A 254 -19.55 22.10 -20.75
N ALA A 255 -20.62 22.19 -21.52
CA ALA A 255 -21.98 22.20 -21.01
C ALA A 255 -22.60 20.80 -20.95
N LEU A 256 -21.88 19.78 -21.42
CA LEU A 256 -22.34 18.39 -21.35
C LEU A 256 -22.46 17.91 -19.91
N ALA A 257 -23.42 17.05 -19.65
CA ALA A 257 -23.61 16.43 -18.35
C ALA A 257 -22.39 15.57 -17.98
N PRO A 258 -22.03 15.48 -16.69
CA PRO A 258 -20.96 14.61 -16.22
C PRO A 258 -21.10 13.15 -16.71
N GLY A 259 -19.98 12.55 -17.13
CA GLY A 259 -19.93 11.20 -17.70
C GLY A 259 -20.15 11.14 -19.22
N LYS A 260 -20.46 12.25 -19.88
CA LYS A 260 -20.64 12.30 -21.33
C LYS A 260 -19.31 12.46 -22.06
N ILE A 261 -19.18 11.79 -23.20
CA ILE A 261 -17.98 11.84 -24.05
C ILE A 261 -17.98 13.15 -24.83
N ILE A 262 -16.97 13.96 -24.63
CA ILE A 262 -16.74 15.21 -25.37
C ILE A 262 -16.04 14.90 -26.69
N SER A 263 -15.00 14.08 -26.63
CA SER A 263 -14.23 13.65 -27.80
C SER A 263 -13.56 12.30 -27.57
N ALA A 264 -13.38 11.54 -28.65
CA ALA A 264 -12.65 10.26 -28.62
C ALA A 264 -11.75 10.18 -29.86
N GLY A 265 -10.42 10.06 -29.65
CA GLY A 265 -9.47 10.09 -30.75
C GLY A 265 -8.03 9.79 -30.33
N LYS A 266 -7.09 10.32 -31.11
CA LYS A 266 -5.65 10.04 -30.94
C LYS A 266 -5.09 10.44 -29.56
N ALA A 267 -5.70 11.40 -28.88
CA ALA A 267 -5.28 11.82 -27.56
C ALA A 267 -5.87 10.99 -26.41
N GLY A 268 -6.93 10.21 -26.67
CA GLY A 268 -7.67 9.44 -25.69
C GLY A 268 -9.14 9.71 -25.71
N ILE A 269 -9.85 9.46 -24.60
CA ILE A 269 -11.30 9.68 -24.44
C ILE A 269 -11.46 10.86 -23.47
N GLU A 270 -11.99 11.98 -23.96
CA GLU A 270 -12.27 13.14 -23.13
C GLU A 270 -13.71 13.07 -22.62
N VAL A 271 -13.88 13.18 -21.31
CA VAL A 271 -15.15 12.98 -20.61
C VAL A 271 -15.48 14.20 -19.77
N ALA A 272 -16.73 14.63 -19.81
CA ALA A 272 -17.27 15.72 -18.98
C ALA A 272 -17.28 15.31 -17.49
N CYS A 273 -16.88 16.25 -16.64
CA CYS A 273 -16.83 16.09 -15.20
C CYS A 273 -17.62 17.17 -14.48
N GLY A 274 -17.73 17.06 -13.17
CA GLY A 274 -18.35 18.09 -12.34
C GLY A 274 -17.73 19.47 -12.53
N GLY A 275 -18.53 20.50 -12.33
CA GLY A 275 -18.12 21.90 -12.47
C GLY A 275 -17.93 22.37 -13.92
N GLY A 276 -18.49 21.68 -14.91
CA GLY A 276 -18.38 22.03 -16.34
C GLY A 276 -16.93 21.91 -16.85
N ARG A 277 -16.15 21.02 -16.29
CA ARG A 277 -14.76 20.67 -16.65
C ARG A 277 -14.71 19.32 -17.33
N SER A 278 -13.55 18.94 -17.81
CA SER A 278 -13.30 17.62 -18.38
C SER A 278 -11.98 17.03 -17.93
N LEU A 279 -11.81 15.74 -18.13
CA LEU A 279 -10.54 15.03 -18.05
C LEU A 279 -10.40 14.12 -19.28
N ARG A 280 -9.18 13.71 -19.56
CA ARG A 280 -8.87 12.76 -20.63
C ARG A 280 -8.40 11.44 -20.05
N ILE A 281 -9.13 10.37 -20.37
CA ILE A 281 -8.69 9.00 -20.09
C ILE A 281 -7.61 8.63 -21.10
N THR A 282 -6.45 8.21 -20.59
CA THR A 282 -5.26 7.91 -21.41
C THR A 282 -4.99 6.41 -21.50
N GLU A 283 -5.39 5.63 -20.47
CA GLU A 283 -5.10 4.21 -20.40
C GLU A 283 -6.28 3.42 -19.83
N VAL A 284 -6.65 2.35 -20.56
CA VAL A 284 -7.87 1.57 -20.27
C VAL A 284 -7.65 0.06 -20.43
N GLN A 285 -8.58 -0.69 -19.86
CA GLN A 285 -8.79 -2.10 -20.15
C GLN A 285 -10.29 -2.35 -20.31
N ALA A 286 -10.74 -2.60 -21.54
CA ALA A 286 -12.10 -3.07 -21.79
C ALA A 286 -12.26 -4.53 -21.33
N ALA A 287 -13.50 -4.94 -21.04
CA ALA A 287 -13.79 -6.30 -20.62
C ALA A 287 -13.26 -7.35 -21.61
N GLY A 288 -12.51 -8.34 -21.10
CA GLY A 288 -11.89 -9.40 -21.92
C GLY A 288 -10.68 -8.99 -22.78
N LYS A 289 -10.23 -7.72 -22.71
CA LYS A 289 -9.09 -7.21 -23.46
C LYS A 289 -7.86 -7.02 -22.55
N LYS A 290 -6.70 -6.73 -23.17
CA LYS A 290 -5.49 -6.32 -22.46
C LYS A 290 -5.55 -4.84 -22.12
N ARG A 291 -4.83 -4.42 -21.10
CA ARG A 291 -4.54 -3.02 -20.78
C ARG A 291 -3.78 -2.38 -21.96
N MET A 292 -4.23 -1.19 -22.38
CA MET A 292 -3.66 -0.46 -23.51
C MET A 292 -3.99 1.04 -23.40
N SER A 293 -3.32 1.87 -24.21
CA SER A 293 -3.72 3.28 -24.32
C SER A 293 -5.14 3.40 -24.86
N ALA A 294 -5.88 4.40 -24.39
CA ALA A 294 -7.22 4.69 -24.90
C ALA A 294 -7.20 4.96 -26.41
N ALA A 295 -6.16 5.64 -26.90
CA ALA A 295 -5.96 5.87 -28.33
C ALA A 295 -5.87 4.56 -29.13
N ALA A 296 -5.08 3.57 -28.64
CA ALA A 296 -4.96 2.27 -29.31
C ALA A 296 -6.30 1.49 -29.31
N PHE A 297 -7.05 1.57 -28.21
CA PHE A 297 -8.40 0.98 -28.14
C PHE A 297 -9.31 1.56 -29.21
N LEU A 298 -9.31 2.89 -29.37
CA LEU A 298 -10.19 3.62 -30.29
C LEU A 298 -9.91 3.32 -31.78
N LEU A 299 -8.70 2.85 -32.15
CA LEU A 299 -8.43 2.43 -33.54
C LEU A 299 -9.31 1.27 -34.00
N GLY A 300 -9.61 0.35 -33.09
CA GLY A 300 -10.48 -0.79 -33.39
C GLY A 300 -11.93 -0.65 -32.91
N HIS A 301 -12.21 0.34 -32.08
CA HIS A 301 -13.50 0.56 -31.43
C HIS A 301 -13.80 2.06 -31.38
N PRO A 302 -14.16 2.68 -32.53
CA PRO A 302 -14.52 4.08 -32.54
C PRO A 302 -15.70 4.37 -31.60
N MET A 303 -15.57 5.41 -30.78
CA MET A 303 -16.63 5.87 -29.88
C MET A 303 -17.17 7.21 -30.37
N LYS A 304 -18.45 7.46 -30.15
CA LYS A 304 -19.12 8.69 -30.56
C LYS A 304 -19.07 9.71 -29.41
N ALA A 305 -18.84 10.98 -29.79
CA ALA A 305 -19.11 12.09 -28.90
C ALA A 305 -20.63 12.22 -28.65
N ASP A 306 -20.96 12.65 -27.43
CA ASP A 306 -22.36 12.84 -26.98
C ASP A 306 -22.93 14.23 -27.33
N GLY A 307 -22.16 15.09 -28.00
CA GLY A 307 -22.55 16.45 -28.36
C GLY A 307 -22.29 16.80 -29.79
#